data_c056f2843bdf3565d383c370871ee282
#
_entry.id   c056f2843bdf3565d383c370871ee282
#
_cell.length_a   1.000
_cell.length_b   1.000
_cell.length_c   1.000
_cell.angle_alpha   90.00
_cell.angle_beta   90.00
_cell.angle_gamma   90.00
#
_symmetry.space_group_name_H-M   'P 1'
#
loop_
_entity.id
_entity.type
_entity.pdbx_description
1 polymer ?
#
loop_
_entity_poly.entity_id
_entity_poly.type
_entity_poly.pdbx_seq_one_letter_code
_entity_poly.pdbx_strand_id
1 'polypeptide(L)'
;IRHADLTGYMYSREDVSARTLSNAYSQSLGTAFSTDVKPLEVEILVVQVGVNGQANEIFRISFDGSIVDEKNLAVIGGRSEAVQQYLREHATPQPPTLKDGLRRCLAALEQVATQKIPSENLEVAVLDRNRLGRKFKRLSSADISQLFA
;
A
#
# COMPACT_ATOMS: atom_id res chain seq x y z
N ILE A 1 4.31 -14.41 -4.84
CA ILE A 1 5.58 -14.41 -5.60
C ILE A 1 5.51 -15.48 -6.69
N ARG A 2 5.40 -16.77 -6.36
CA ARG A 2 5.41 -17.87 -7.35
C ARG A 2 4.38 -17.71 -8.48
N HIS A 3 3.16 -17.26 -8.18
CA HIS A 3 2.13 -17.00 -9.19
C HIS A 3 2.58 -15.89 -10.16
N ALA A 4 3.09 -14.78 -9.63
CA ALA A 4 3.58 -13.67 -10.43
C ALA A 4 4.79 -14.05 -11.31
N ASP A 5 5.72 -14.83 -10.74
CA ASP A 5 6.90 -15.31 -11.47
C ASP A 5 6.51 -16.24 -12.63
N LEU A 6 5.57 -17.17 -12.39
CA LEU A 6 5.07 -18.06 -13.43
C LEU A 6 4.31 -17.30 -14.52
N THR A 7 3.43 -16.36 -14.16
CA THR A 7 2.69 -15.55 -15.13
C THR A 7 3.66 -14.73 -15.99
N GLY A 8 4.63 -14.05 -15.36
CA GLY A 8 5.62 -13.24 -16.07
C GLY A 8 6.57 -14.05 -16.95
N TYR A 9 6.83 -15.33 -16.61
CA TYR A 9 7.65 -16.22 -17.42
C TYR A 9 6.88 -16.87 -18.59
N MET A 10 5.64 -17.32 -18.33
CA MET A 10 4.83 -18.06 -19.32
C MET A 10 4.17 -17.14 -20.36
N TYR A 11 3.88 -15.89 -19.99
CA TYR A 11 3.17 -14.94 -20.86
C TYR A 11 4.00 -13.67 -21.04
N SER A 12 3.80 -12.66 -20.19
CA SER A 12 4.57 -11.40 -20.20
C SER A 12 4.68 -10.81 -18.79
N ARG A 13 5.75 -10.06 -18.54
CA ARG A 13 5.86 -9.26 -17.31
C ARG A 13 4.74 -8.21 -17.18
N GLU A 14 4.21 -7.74 -18.29
CA GLU A 14 3.13 -6.77 -18.34
C GLU A 14 1.80 -7.36 -17.86
N ASP A 15 1.64 -8.69 -17.93
CA ASP A 15 0.45 -9.39 -17.43
C ASP A 15 0.45 -9.51 -15.88
N VAL A 16 1.57 -9.26 -15.24
CA VAL A 16 1.68 -9.20 -13.77
C VAL A 16 1.31 -7.81 -13.29
N SER A 17 0.01 -7.51 -13.27
CA SER A 17 -0.53 -6.25 -12.79
C SER A 17 -0.98 -6.32 -11.33
N ALA A 18 -1.18 -5.13 -10.69
CA ALA A 18 -1.77 -5.08 -9.35
C ALA A 18 -3.16 -5.74 -9.34
N ARG A 19 -3.95 -5.58 -10.38
CA ARG A 19 -5.29 -6.17 -10.51
C ARG A 19 -5.24 -7.69 -10.56
N THR A 20 -4.35 -8.28 -11.38
CA THR A 20 -4.22 -9.74 -11.46
C THR A 20 -3.73 -10.34 -10.15
N LEU A 21 -2.79 -9.69 -9.46
CA LEU A 21 -2.33 -10.11 -8.14
C LEU A 21 -3.42 -9.99 -7.09
N SER A 22 -4.19 -8.90 -7.09
CA SER A 22 -5.30 -8.69 -6.15
C SER A 22 -6.37 -9.77 -6.30
N ASN A 23 -6.71 -10.14 -7.54
CA ASN A 23 -7.65 -11.23 -7.81
C ASN A 23 -7.12 -12.58 -7.30
N ALA A 24 -5.84 -12.87 -7.46
CA ALA A 24 -5.23 -14.09 -6.95
C ALA A 24 -5.25 -14.15 -5.40
N TYR A 25 -4.94 -13.03 -4.73
CA TYR A 25 -5.06 -12.94 -3.27
C TYR A 25 -6.51 -13.07 -2.79
N SER A 26 -7.44 -12.40 -3.46
CA SER A 26 -8.87 -12.48 -3.16
C SER A 26 -9.38 -13.93 -3.21
N GLN A 27 -9.06 -14.66 -4.27
CA GLN A 27 -9.43 -16.06 -4.39
C GLN A 27 -8.84 -16.93 -3.27
N SER A 28 -7.55 -16.73 -2.97
CA SER A 28 -6.86 -17.49 -1.92
C SER A 28 -7.46 -17.22 -0.54
N LEU A 29 -7.69 -15.94 -0.20
CA LEU A 29 -8.27 -15.55 1.09
C LEU A 29 -9.74 -15.97 1.20
N GLY A 30 -10.54 -15.80 0.14
CA GLY A 30 -11.95 -16.23 0.09
C GLY A 30 -12.09 -17.74 0.24
N THR A 31 -11.20 -18.51 -0.38
CA THR A 31 -11.16 -19.96 -0.19
C THR A 31 -10.82 -20.31 1.26
N ALA A 32 -9.74 -19.75 1.81
CA ALA A 32 -9.35 -20.00 3.21
C ALA A 32 -10.47 -19.60 4.19
N PHE A 33 -11.12 -18.46 3.95
CA PHE A 33 -12.25 -18.02 4.77
C PHE A 33 -13.44 -19.00 4.77
N SER A 34 -13.69 -19.64 3.63
CA SER A 34 -14.83 -20.54 3.46
C SER A 34 -14.55 -21.99 3.88
N THR A 35 -13.30 -22.44 3.85
CA THR A 35 -12.93 -23.84 4.02
C THR A 35 -12.14 -24.13 5.30
N ASP A 36 -11.41 -23.15 5.80
CA ASP A 36 -10.52 -23.35 6.95
C ASP A 36 -11.29 -23.22 8.27
N VAL A 37 -10.89 -23.99 9.26
CA VAL A 37 -11.46 -23.92 10.63
C VAL A 37 -11.20 -22.54 11.25
N LYS A 38 -10.05 -21.93 10.92
CA LYS A 38 -9.69 -20.57 11.32
C LYS A 38 -9.23 -19.80 10.09
N PRO A 39 -9.96 -18.73 9.68
CA PRO A 39 -9.55 -17.90 8.54
C PRO A 39 -8.25 -17.15 8.84
N LEU A 40 -7.57 -16.71 7.78
CA LEU A 40 -6.41 -15.84 7.89
C LEU A 40 -6.86 -14.43 8.29
N GLU A 41 -6.43 -13.97 9.44
CA GLU A 41 -6.76 -12.61 9.94
C GLU A 41 -5.79 -11.57 9.37
N VAL A 42 -5.91 -11.30 8.07
CA VAL A 42 -5.01 -10.38 7.34
C VAL A 42 -5.78 -9.37 6.50
N GLU A 43 -5.23 -8.18 6.36
CA GLU A 43 -5.56 -7.22 5.30
C GLU A 43 -4.31 -6.98 4.46
N ILE A 44 -4.48 -6.85 3.15
CA ILE A 44 -3.39 -6.68 2.20
C ILE A 44 -3.63 -5.45 1.34
N LEU A 45 -2.57 -4.63 1.16
CA LEU A 45 -2.55 -3.59 0.14
C LEU A 45 -1.69 -4.05 -1.04
N VAL A 46 -2.26 -4.01 -2.23
CA VAL A 46 -1.54 -4.21 -3.49
C VAL A 46 -1.52 -2.89 -4.24
N VAL A 47 -0.32 -2.39 -4.51
CA VAL A 47 -0.14 -1.04 -5.07
C VAL A 47 0.72 -1.11 -6.32
N GLN A 48 0.29 -0.40 -7.36
CA GLN A 48 1.05 -0.21 -8.59
C GLN A 48 1.14 1.27 -8.94
N VAL A 49 2.35 1.74 -9.20
CA VAL A 49 2.54 3.07 -9.77
C VAL A 49 2.32 3.03 -11.27
N GLY A 50 1.46 3.90 -11.78
CA GLY A 50 1.21 4.03 -13.20
C GLY A 50 2.42 4.57 -13.94
N VAL A 51 2.68 4.06 -15.14
CA VAL A 51 3.71 4.51 -16.07
C VAL A 51 3.07 4.94 -17.39
N ASN A 52 3.76 5.74 -18.19
CA ASN A 52 3.27 6.16 -19.53
C ASN A 52 1.85 6.80 -19.49
N GLY A 53 1.57 7.63 -18.48
CA GLY A 53 0.26 8.29 -18.35
C GLY A 53 -0.83 7.47 -17.67
N GLN A 54 -0.56 6.23 -17.31
CA GLN A 54 -1.52 5.41 -16.55
C GLN A 54 -1.67 5.93 -15.12
N ALA A 55 -2.86 5.74 -14.54
CA ALA A 55 -3.13 6.04 -13.15
C ALA A 55 -2.44 5.05 -12.21
N ASN A 56 -2.20 5.48 -10.96
CA ASN A 56 -1.82 4.57 -9.90
C ASN A 56 -3.01 3.69 -9.52
N GLU A 57 -2.76 2.45 -9.14
CA GLU A 57 -3.77 1.53 -8.64
C GLU A 57 -3.45 1.14 -7.19
N ILE A 58 -4.46 1.12 -6.34
CA ILE A 58 -4.38 0.69 -4.94
C ILE A 58 -5.56 -0.23 -4.68
N PHE A 59 -5.28 -1.49 -4.38
CA PHE A 59 -6.30 -2.46 -3.99
C PHE A 59 -6.12 -2.84 -2.53
N ARG A 60 -7.20 -2.76 -1.76
CA ARG A 60 -7.28 -3.31 -0.41
C ARG A 60 -8.05 -4.61 -0.45
N ILE A 61 -7.48 -5.67 0.09
CA ILE A 61 -8.04 -7.01 0.13
C ILE A 61 -8.22 -7.40 1.59
N SER A 62 -9.44 -7.73 1.96
CA SER A 62 -9.79 -8.14 3.31
C SER A 62 -9.66 -9.66 3.49
N PHE A 63 -9.70 -10.11 4.73
CA PHE A 63 -9.53 -11.52 5.11
C PHE A 63 -10.58 -12.46 4.50
N ASP A 64 -11.75 -11.96 4.14
CA ASP A 64 -12.83 -12.69 3.46
C ASP A 64 -12.66 -12.77 1.93
N GLY A 65 -11.60 -12.18 1.40
CA GLY A 65 -11.32 -12.12 -0.02
C GLY A 65 -11.99 -10.94 -0.75
N SER A 66 -12.71 -10.05 -0.07
CA SER A 66 -13.28 -8.87 -0.70
C SER A 66 -12.19 -7.89 -1.14
N ILE A 67 -12.38 -7.27 -2.33
CA ILE A 67 -11.45 -6.29 -2.92
C ILE A 67 -12.13 -4.93 -2.97
N VAL A 68 -11.41 -3.90 -2.55
CA VAL A 68 -11.79 -2.50 -2.69
C VAL A 68 -10.74 -1.78 -3.54
N ASP A 69 -11.18 -1.10 -4.61
CA ASP A 69 -10.33 -0.20 -5.41
C ASP A 69 -10.31 1.17 -4.72
N GLU A 70 -9.21 1.46 -4.05
CA GLU A 70 -9.03 2.68 -3.27
C GLU A 70 -8.50 3.82 -4.15
N LYS A 71 -9.04 5.02 -3.97
CA LYS A 71 -8.62 6.20 -4.73
C LYS A 71 -7.68 7.08 -3.91
N ASN A 72 -6.44 7.22 -4.39
CA ASN A 72 -5.39 8.09 -3.85
C ASN A 72 -4.88 7.75 -2.45
N LEU A 73 -5.65 7.04 -1.63
CA LEU A 73 -5.35 6.79 -0.23
C LEU A 73 -5.96 5.46 0.21
N ALA A 74 -5.18 4.63 0.87
CA ALA A 74 -5.65 3.45 1.58
C ALA A 74 -5.00 3.37 2.96
N VAL A 75 -5.75 2.92 3.93
CA VAL A 75 -5.28 2.67 5.30
C VAL A 75 -5.80 1.32 5.75
N ILE A 76 -4.95 0.52 6.38
CA ILE A 76 -5.32 -0.75 6.99
C ILE A 76 -4.88 -0.78 8.46
N GLY A 77 -5.51 -1.66 9.24
CA GLY A 77 -5.21 -1.85 10.67
C GLY A 77 -6.33 -1.39 11.60
N GLY A 78 -6.13 -1.56 12.90
CA GLY A 78 -7.19 -1.47 13.90
C GLY A 78 -7.89 -0.12 14.06
N ARG A 79 -7.28 0.99 13.66
CA ARG A 79 -7.87 2.35 13.69
C ARG A 79 -7.81 3.02 12.32
N SER A 80 -7.91 2.23 11.27
CA SER A 80 -7.77 2.70 9.89
C SER A 80 -8.76 3.81 9.53
N GLU A 81 -10.01 3.75 10.00
CA GLU A 81 -11.03 4.76 9.73
C GLU A 81 -10.64 6.14 10.27
N ALA A 82 -10.16 6.22 11.51
CA ALA A 82 -9.74 7.48 12.12
C ALA A 82 -8.53 8.09 11.41
N VAL A 83 -7.54 7.27 11.03
CA VAL A 83 -6.38 7.72 10.23
C VAL A 83 -6.83 8.20 8.85
N GLN A 84 -7.71 7.47 8.20
CA GLN A 84 -8.23 7.82 6.87
C GLN A 84 -9.03 9.12 6.91
N GLN A 85 -9.86 9.32 7.93
CA GLN A 85 -10.60 10.55 8.14
C GLN A 85 -9.65 11.73 8.30
N TYR A 86 -8.66 11.64 9.19
CA TYR A 86 -7.66 12.68 9.38
C TYR A 86 -6.95 13.05 8.06
N LEU A 87 -6.51 12.05 7.29
CA LEU A 87 -5.82 12.29 6.02
C LEU A 87 -6.74 12.95 4.97
N ARG A 88 -8.03 12.64 4.94
CA ARG A 88 -9.01 13.28 4.06
C ARG A 88 -9.27 14.74 4.45
N GLU A 89 -9.42 15.02 5.74
CA GLU A 89 -9.63 16.38 6.25
C GLU A 89 -8.43 17.30 6.00
N HIS A 90 -7.21 16.74 5.97
CA HIS A 90 -5.97 17.46 5.71
C HIS A 90 -5.46 17.30 4.27
N ALA A 91 -6.32 16.83 3.36
CA ALA A 91 -5.98 16.72 1.95
C ALA A 91 -5.77 18.10 1.32
N THR A 92 -4.78 18.21 0.44
CA THR A 92 -4.54 19.42 -0.36
C THR A 92 -4.92 19.17 -1.82
N PRO A 93 -5.37 20.21 -2.55
CA PRO A 93 -5.71 20.07 -3.97
C PRO A 93 -4.52 19.61 -4.85
N GLN A 94 -3.31 19.97 -4.46
CA GLN A 94 -2.10 19.58 -5.17
C GLN A 94 -1.50 18.30 -4.58
N PRO A 95 -0.95 17.41 -5.44
CA PRO A 95 -0.22 16.23 -4.96
C PRO A 95 0.93 16.66 -4.03
N PRO A 96 1.07 16.03 -2.85
CA PRO A 96 2.15 16.36 -1.92
C PRO A 96 3.51 15.90 -2.48
N THR A 97 4.57 16.57 -2.07
CA THR A 97 5.92 16.01 -2.21
C THR A 97 6.06 14.75 -1.34
N LEU A 98 7.09 13.93 -1.60
CA LEU A 98 7.36 12.76 -0.75
C LEU A 98 7.51 13.15 0.73
N LYS A 99 8.23 14.24 1.01
CA LYS A 99 8.43 14.77 2.36
C LYS A 99 7.09 15.16 3.02
N ASP A 100 6.25 15.90 2.30
CA ASP A 100 4.96 16.36 2.84
C ASP A 100 3.97 15.21 3.00
N GLY A 101 3.94 14.27 2.06
CA GLY A 101 3.12 13.07 2.15
C GLY A 101 3.49 12.21 3.37
N LEU A 102 4.79 12.01 3.58
CA LEU A 102 5.28 11.25 4.73
C LEU A 102 4.96 11.96 6.06
N ARG A 103 5.16 13.29 6.13
CA ARG A 103 4.81 14.08 7.32
C ARG A 103 3.32 14.00 7.65
N ARG A 104 2.44 14.05 6.65
CA ARG A 104 0.99 13.91 6.85
C ARG A 104 0.62 12.51 7.34
N CYS A 105 1.20 11.48 6.76
CA CYS A 105 0.95 10.11 7.21
C CYS A 105 1.41 9.92 8.68
N LEU A 106 2.59 10.43 9.04
CA LEU A 106 3.08 10.37 10.41
C LEU A 106 2.16 11.15 11.36
N ALA A 107 1.78 12.38 11.02
CA ALA A 107 0.88 13.18 11.84
C ALA A 107 -0.48 12.48 12.07
N ALA A 108 -1.03 11.83 11.04
CA ALA A 108 -2.27 11.06 11.15
C ALA A 108 -2.11 9.88 12.12
N LEU A 109 -1.01 9.15 12.02
CA LEU A 109 -0.72 8.01 12.90
C LEU A 109 -0.51 8.47 14.35
N GLU A 110 0.26 9.53 14.58
CA GLU A 110 0.51 10.11 15.90
C GLU A 110 -0.77 10.65 16.55
N GLN A 111 -1.62 11.33 15.77
CA GLN A 111 -2.90 11.85 16.24
C GLN A 111 -3.81 10.72 16.75
N VAL A 112 -3.91 9.63 16.01
CA VAL A 112 -4.75 8.49 16.38
C VAL A 112 -4.10 7.65 17.49
N ALA A 113 -2.78 7.54 17.51
CA ALA A 113 -2.05 6.84 18.57
C ALA A 113 -1.99 7.64 19.87
N THR A 114 -2.24 8.96 19.82
CA THR A 114 -2.10 9.90 20.95
C THR A 114 -0.69 9.93 21.55
N GLN A 115 0.31 9.59 20.75
CA GLN A 115 1.71 9.57 21.16
C GLN A 115 2.63 9.82 19.97
N LYS A 116 3.84 10.29 20.23
CA LYS A 116 4.88 10.43 19.21
C LYS A 116 5.40 9.08 18.75
N ILE A 117 5.62 8.97 17.45
CA ILE A 117 6.19 7.75 16.83
C ILE A 117 7.63 8.07 16.43
N PRO A 118 8.63 7.46 17.08
CA PRO A 118 10.02 7.61 16.70
C PRO A 118 10.28 7.14 15.27
N SER A 119 11.19 7.79 14.56
CA SER A 119 11.53 7.44 13.17
C SER A 119 12.05 6.01 13.00
N GLU A 120 12.65 5.44 14.03
CA GLU A 120 13.12 4.05 14.09
C GLU A 120 11.99 3.01 14.03
N ASN A 121 10.78 3.41 14.43
CA ASN A 121 9.59 2.57 14.38
C ASN A 121 8.81 2.72 13.05
N LEU A 122 9.35 3.50 12.11
CA LEU A 122 8.75 3.70 10.81
C LEU A 122 9.41 2.81 9.76
N GLU A 123 8.58 2.14 8.98
CA GLU A 123 8.98 1.51 7.73
C GLU A 123 8.36 2.27 6.57
N VAL A 124 9.19 2.71 5.64
CA VAL A 124 8.75 3.49 4.48
C VAL A 124 9.24 2.84 3.20
N ALA A 125 8.33 2.67 2.25
CA ALA A 125 8.65 2.25 0.91
C ALA A 125 8.06 3.22 -0.12
N VAL A 126 8.73 3.36 -1.25
CA VAL A 126 8.35 4.25 -2.34
C VAL A 126 8.30 3.47 -3.65
N LEU A 127 7.25 3.70 -4.42
CA LEU A 127 7.19 3.32 -5.82
C LEU A 127 7.48 4.58 -6.66
N ASP A 128 8.69 4.67 -7.18
CA ASP A 128 9.12 5.84 -7.96
C ASP A 128 8.88 5.60 -9.45
N ARG A 129 7.98 6.37 -10.02
CA ARG A 129 7.59 6.32 -11.43
C ARG A 129 8.78 6.58 -12.37
N ASN A 130 9.67 7.49 -11.98
CA ASN A 130 10.78 7.94 -12.82
C ASN A 130 12.01 7.01 -12.73
N ARG A 131 12.03 6.12 -11.76
CA ARG A 131 13.14 5.18 -11.60
C ARG A 131 13.15 4.16 -12.74
N LEU A 132 14.29 3.98 -13.39
CA LEU A 132 14.47 2.94 -14.41
C LEU A 132 14.47 1.53 -13.76
N GLY A 133 13.89 0.57 -14.44
CA GLY A 133 13.78 -0.80 -13.97
C GLY A 133 12.85 -0.94 -12.76
N ARG A 134 13.35 -1.45 -11.64
CA ARG A 134 12.55 -1.71 -10.44
C ARG A 134 12.08 -0.42 -9.78
N LYS A 135 10.77 -0.18 -9.77
CA LYS A 135 10.14 1.04 -9.21
C LYS A 135 10.18 1.08 -7.68
N PHE A 136 10.16 -0.07 -7.04
CA PHE A 136 10.13 -0.19 -5.58
C PHE A 136 11.47 0.15 -4.94
N LYS A 137 11.45 1.00 -3.91
CA LYS A 137 12.57 1.28 -3.00
C LYS A 137 12.05 1.32 -1.55
N ARG A 138 12.63 0.49 -0.67
CA ARG A 138 12.47 0.64 0.78
C ARG A 138 13.49 1.68 1.24
N LEU A 139 13.05 2.67 2.00
CA LEU A 139 13.93 3.69 2.54
C LEU A 139 14.69 3.13 3.75
N SER A 140 15.96 3.50 3.89
CA SER A 140 16.74 3.23 5.09
C SER A 140 16.33 4.18 6.22
N SER A 141 16.68 3.84 7.46
CA SER A 141 16.46 4.73 8.61
C SER A 141 17.15 6.08 8.43
N ALA A 142 18.32 6.13 7.78
CA ALA A 142 19.01 7.37 7.43
C ALA A 142 18.21 8.21 6.42
N ASP A 143 17.69 7.59 5.34
CA ASP A 143 16.83 8.28 4.36
C ASP A 143 15.58 8.88 5.04
N ILE A 144 14.96 8.11 5.94
CA ILE A 144 13.76 8.53 6.68
C ILE A 144 14.10 9.73 7.58
N SER A 145 15.18 9.67 8.34
CA SER A 145 15.61 10.76 9.22
C SER A 145 15.89 12.05 8.44
N GLN A 146 16.51 11.97 7.26
CA GLN A 146 16.73 13.13 6.38
C GLN A 146 15.42 13.75 5.87
N LEU A 147 14.38 12.95 5.64
CA LEU A 147 13.08 13.46 5.21
C LEU A 147 12.35 14.23 6.32
N PHE A 148 12.65 13.96 7.58
CA PHE A 148 12.08 14.69 8.72
C PHE A 148 12.92 15.88 9.22
N ALA A 149 14.21 15.90 8.88
CA ALA A 149 15.05 17.08 9.10
C ALA A 149 14.62 18.21 8.15
#